data_4e98f772d1128541bfd941226fb94942
#
_entry.id   4e98f772d1128541bfd941226fb94942
#
_cell.length_a   1.000
_cell.length_b   1.000
_cell.length_c   1.000
_cell.angle_alpha   90.00
_cell.angle_beta   90.00
_cell.angle_gamma   90.00
#
_symmetry.space_group_name_H-M   'P 1'
#
loop_
_entity.id
_entity.type
_entity.pdbx_description
1 polymer ?
#
loop_
_entity_poly.entity_id
_entity_poly.type
_entity_poly.pdbx_seq_one_letter_code
_entity_poly.pdbx_strand_id
1 'polypeptide(L)'
;MKIKHQKLKSAGAFLTILLLLPYVVTVFVNGIDVLGMSQEPCVQAETEDQDGEKTVRTVPWTEYMMGILGKTMPASYEKEALKAQAVVLRTMLYQQAAQDVVFKEAYLTPEELKKKWGAENFENYYKKLREVLDETETQVLFYQDSYAWVPYHQSSNGKTRSGKEVIGGDTYPYLATRECLEDVKAEDEMHVYQFSYDEIKKKCRSFLEAAEGEAEAKKALKFEDFEIQEKDSAGYVSKFRIGNTVCSGDEFRDALSLASSAFSIQEESGGLKITT
;
A
#
# COMPACT_ATOMS: atom_id res chain seq x y z
N MET A 1 -54.40 5.98 50.15
CA MET A 1 -54.56 6.07 48.68
C MET A 1 -53.28 6.57 47.95
N LYS A 2 -52.51 7.51 48.50
CA LYS A 2 -51.29 8.06 47.89
C LYS A 2 -50.15 7.04 47.59
N ILE A 3 -49.93 6.05 48.48
CA ILE A 3 -48.86 5.05 48.37
C ILE A 3 -49.06 4.08 47.14
N LYS A 4 -50.35 3.73 46.86
CA LYS A 4 -50.67 2.88 45.70
C LYS A 4 -50.38 3.57 44.36
N HIS A 5 -50.63 4.88 44.26
CA HIS A 5 -50.36 5.67 43.06
C HIS A 5 -48.85 5.84 42.79
N GLN A 6 -48.04 5.96 43.83
CA GLN A 6 -46.62 6.12 43.73
C GLN A 6 -45.94 4.81 43.26
N LYS A 7 -46.37 3.67 43.78
CA LYS A 7 -45.93 2.33 43.35
C LYS A 7 -46.32 2.03 41.89
N LEU A 8 -47.53 2.47 41.48
CA LEU A 8 -47.98 2.28 40.10
C LEU A 8 -47.18 3.15 39.08
N LYS A 9 -46.84 4.38 39.47
CA LYS A 9 -45.97 5.27 38.65
C LYS A 9 -44.55 4.72 38.54
N SER A 10 -44.00 4.18 39.66
CA SER A 10 -42.67 3.55 39.67
C SER A 10 -42.64 2.27 38.83
N ALA A 11 -43.67 1.43 38.87
CA ALA A 11 -43.80 0.24 38.06
C ALA A 11 -43.93 0.58 36.56
N GLY A 12 -44.69 1.64 36.24
CA GLY A 12 -44.82 2.14 34.87
C GLY A 12 -43.46 2.65 34.29
N ALA A 13 -42.76 3.46 35.09
CA ALA A 13 -41.42 3.94 34.70
C ALA A 13 -40.41 2.80 34.50
N PHE A 14 -40.46 1.80 35.40
CA PHE A 14 -39.60 0.62 35.28
C PHE A 14 -39.91 -0.19 33.99
N LEU A 15 -41.19 -0.37 33.68
CA LEU A 15 -41.62 -1.05 32.45
C LEU A 15 -41.18 -0.30 31.19
N THR A 16 -41.30 1.05 31.21
CA THR A 16 -40.87 1.90 30.11
C THR A 16 -39.37 1.79 29.89
N ILE A 17 -38.56 1.81 30.96
CA ILE A 17 -37.10 1.63 30.87
C ILE A 17 -36.78 0.24 30.32
N LEU A 18 -37.45 -0.81 30.81
CA LEU A 18 -37.23 -2.19 30.35
C LEU A 18 -37.53 -2.38 28.84
N LEU A 19 -38.57 -1.71 28.34
CA LEU A 19 -38.94 -1.73 26.93
C LEU A 19 -38.02 -0.88 26.04
N LEU A 20 -37.53 0.26 26.56
CA LEU A 20 -36.64 1.14 25.81
C LEU A 20 -35.17 0.71 25.87
N LEU A 21 -34.76 -0.02 26.92
CA LEU A 21 -33.37 -0.44 27.09
C LEU A 21 -32.82 -1.24 25.90
N PRO A 22 -33.51 -2.25 25.34
CA PRO A 22 -33.03 -2.96 24.16
C PRO A 22 -32.89 -2.01 22.96
N TYR A 23 -33.83 -1.08 22.78
CA TYR A 23 -33.79 -0.10 21.70
C TYR A 23 -32.59 0.85 21.85
N VAL A 24 -32.38 1.39 23.05
CA VAL A 24 -31.24 2.26 23.35
C VAL A 24 -29.92 1.52 23.16
N VAL A 25 -29.80 0.30 23.68
CA VAL A 25 -28.60 -0.54 23.50
C VAL A 25 -28.36 -0.81 22.02
N THR A 26 -29.40 -1.15 21.25
CA THR A 26 -29.28 -1.39 19.80
C THR A 26 -28.79 -0.14 19.05
N VAL A 27 -29.34 1.04 19.41
CA VAL A 27 -28.90 2.32 18.79
C VAL A 27 -27.45 2.65 19.17
N PHE A 28 -27.04 2.40 20.42
CA PHE A 28 -25.66 2.65 20.86
C PHE A 28 -24.64 1.64 20.32
N VAL A 29 -25.04 0.39 20.12
CA VAL A 29 -24.16 -0.67 19.62
C VAL A 29 -24.09 -0.68 18.09
N ASN A 30 -25.23 -0.48 17.42
CA ASN A 30 -25.33 -0.54 15.96
C ASN A 30 -25.38 0.85 15.29
N GLY A 31 -25.27 1.92 16.08
CA GLY A 31 -25.32 3.29 15.55
C GLY A 31 -26.70 3.66 14.95
N ILE A 32 -26.67 4.60 14.01
CA ILE A 32 -27.87 5.16 13.36
C ILE A 32 -28.44 4.22 12.28
N ASP A 33 -27.78 3.09 11.99
CA ASP A 33 -28.19 2.10 10.98
C ASP A 33 -29.61 1.53 11.20
N VAL A 34 -30.06 1.51 12.44
CA VAL A 34 -31.43 1.05 12.82
C VAL A 34 -32.55 1.89 12.17
N LEU A 35 -32.23 3.11 11.74
CA LEU A 35 -33.22 4.01 11.11
C LEU A 35 -33.12 4.02 9.57
N GLY A 36 -32.26 3.17 8.96
CA GLY A 36 -32.05 3.18 7.52
C GLY A 36 -31.47 4.50 6.99
N MET A 37 -30.83 5.27 7.88
CA MET A 37 -30.21 6.56 7.58
C MET A 37 -28.68 6.50 7.68
N SER A 38 -28.06 5.32 7.64
CA SER A 38 -26.61 5.24 7.59
C SER A 38 -26.14 5.82 6.26
N GLN A 39 -25.67 7.04 6.31
CA GLN A 39 -24.80 7.52 5.24
C GLN A 39 -23.51 6.70 5.33
N GLU A 40 -23.12 6.15 4.20
CA GLU A 40 -21.83 5.48 4.10
C GLU A 40 -20.74 6.37 4.69
N PRO A 41 -19.83 5.85 5.55
CA PRO A 41 -18.78 6.65 6.14
C PRO A 41 -17.92 7.25 5.02
N CYS A 42 -17.58 8.54 5.18
CA CYS A 42 -16.74 9.26 4.24
C CYS A 42 -15.36 9.50 4.85
N VAL A 43 -14.36 9.58 4.00
CA VAL A 43 -12.98 9.90 4.35
C VAL A 43 -12.51 11.16 3.66
N GLN A 44 -11.50 11.81 4.23
CA GLN A 44 -10.77 12.89 3.58
C GLN A 44 -9.61 12.26 2.81
N ALA A 45 -9.60 12.39 1.49
CA ALA A 45 -8.56 11.83 0.63
C ALA A 45 -7.85 12.95 -0.14
N GLU A 46 -6.51 12.88 -0.19
CA GLU A 46 -5.70 13.73 -1.03
C GLU A 46 -5.85 13.28 -2.49
N THR A 47 -6.11 14.22 -3.38
CA THR A 47 -6.18 14.00 -4.82
C THR A 47 -5.25 14.97 -5.51
N GLU A 48 -4.61 14.53 -6.58
CA GLU A 48 -3.76 15.36 -7.43
C GLU A 48 -4.47 15.58 -8.78
N ASP A 49 -4.56 16.82 -9.22
CA ASP A 49 -5.14 17.15 -10.51
C ASP A 49 -4.13 17.00 -11.66
N GLN A 50 -4.55 17.33 -12.90
CA GLN A 50 -3.70 17.21 -14.08
C GLN A 50 -2.51 18.19 -14.07
N ASP A 51 -2.60 19.26 -13.29
CA ASP A 51 -1.56 20.27 -13.13
C ASP A 51 -0.63 19.98 -11.95
N GLY A 52 -0.86 18.87 -11.21
CA GLY A 52 -0.08 18.45 -10.05
C GLY A 52 -0.47 19.17 -8.76
N GLU A 53 -1.59 19.89 -8.74
CA GLU A 53 -2.09 20.54 -7.54
C GLU A 53 -2.80 19.53 -6.64
N LYS A 54 -2.38 19.49 -5.37
CA LYS A 54 -2.95 18.60 -4.36
C LYS A 54 -4.15 19.25 -3.68
N THR A 55 -5.27 18.56 -3.72
CA THR A 55 -6.51 18.96 -3.05
C THR A 55 -7.03 17.84 -2.15
N VAL A 56 -7.77 18.21 -1.11
CA VAL A 56 -8.42 17.23 -0.22
C VAL A 56 -9.90 17.17 -0.54
N ARG A 57 -10.41 15.96 -0.79
CA ARG A 57 -11.83 15.72 -1.09
C ARG A 57 -12.45 14.77 -0.09
N THR A 58 -13.74 14.95 0.17
CA THR A 58 -14.56 14.02 0.92
C THR A 58 -15.07 12.94 -0.03
N VAL A 59 -14.71 11.69 0.23
CA VAL A 59 -15.01 10.52 -0.62
C VAL A 59 -15.69 9.44 0.22
N PRO A 60 -16.74 8.76 -0.28
CA PRO A 60 -17.29 7.59 0.37
C PRO A 60 -16.22 6.51 0.57
N TRP A 61 -16.21 5.86 1.74
CA TRP A 61 -15.19 4.86 2.09
C TRP A 61 -15.09 3.72 1.06
N THR A 62 -16.24 3.18 0.65
CA THR A 62 -16.27 2.09 -0.35
C THR A 62 -15.71 2.54 -1.69
N GLU A 63 -16.03 3.76 -2.14
CA GLU A 63 -15.49 4.32 -3.38
C GLU A 63 -13.96 4.46 -3.30
N TYR A 64 -13.45 5.01 -2.20
CA TYR A 64 -12.02 5.15 -1.96
C TYR A 64 -11.30 3.81 -1.97
N MET A 65 -11.82 2.82 -1.22
CA MET A 65 -11.28 1.47 -1.17
C MET A 65 -11.31 0.77 -2.54
N MET A 66 -12.41 0.89 -3.28
CA MET A 66 -12.53 0.33 -4.63
C MET A 66 -11.52 0.97 -5.60
N GLY A 67 -11.34 2.28 -5.48
CA GLY A 67 -10.38 3.03 -6.28
C GLY A 67 -8.94 2.58 -6.05
N ILE A 68 -8.54 2.35 -4.79
CA ILE A 68 -7.20 1.82 -4.47
C ILE A 68 -7.08 0.37 -4.94
N LEU A 69 -8.06 -0.48 -4.64
CA LEU A 69 -8.03 -1.90 -5.02
C LEU A 69 -7.94 -2.06 -6.54
N GLY A 70 -8.77 -1.34 -7.30
CA GLY A 70 -8.75 -1.37 -8.75
C GLY A 70 -7.52 -0.72 -9.39
N LYS A 71 -6.79 0.13 -8.63
CA LYS A 71 -5.48 0.67 -9.04
C LYS A 71 -4.37 -0.34 -8.83
N THR A 72 -4.36 -1.03 -7.70
CA THR A 72 -3.24 -1.87 -7.22
C THR A 72 -3.29 -3.30 -7.72
N MET A 73 -4.47 -3.82 -8.07
CA MET A 73 -4.63 -5.19 -8.54
C MET A 73 -5.58 -5.27 -9.74
N PRO A 74 -5.28 -6.06 -10.79
CA PRO A 74 -6.20 -6.27 -11.90
C PRO A 74 -7.53 -6.86 -11.43
N ALA A 75 -8.66 -6.22 -11.79
CA ALA A 75 -9.99 -6.68 -11.39
C ALA A 75 -10.39 -8.04 -12.01
N SER A 76 -9.64 -8.50 -13.02
CA SER A 76 -9.77 -9.83 -13.63
C SER A 76 -9.26 -10.96 -12.72
N TYR A 77 -8.42 -10.66 -11.73
CA TYR A 77 -7.85 -11.69 -10.82
C TYR A 77 -8.95 -12.43 -10.05
N GLU A 78 -8.60 -13.60 -9.52
CA GLU A 78 -9.50 -14.42 -8.71
C GLU A 78 -10.04 -13.65 -7.50
N LYS A 79 -11.33 -13.90 -7.18
CA LYS A 79 -12.04 -13.18 -6.11
C LYS A 79 -11.32 -13.28 -4.76
N GLU A 80 -10.75 -14.45 -4.44
CA GLU A 80 -10.03 -14.66 -3.18
C GLU A 80 -8.71 -13.86 -3.11
N ALA A 81 -8.02 -13.66 -4.24
CA ALA A 81 -6.85 -12.79 -4.29
C ALA A 81 -7.23 -11.33 -4.05
N LEU A 82 -8.32 -10.87 -4.68
CA LEU A 82 -8.87 -9.51 -4.47
C LEU A 82 -9.31 -9.31 -3.01
N LYS A 83 -9.91 -10.32 -2.36
CA LYS A 83 -10.26 -10.28 -0.93
C LYS A 83 -9.02 -10.14 -0.05
N ALA A 84 -7.98 -10.92 -0.30
CA ALA A 84 -6.72 -10.81 0.43
C ALA A 84 -6.14 -9.41 0.32
N GLN A 85 -6.09 -8.83 -0.89
CA GLN A 85 -5.64 -7.48 -1.11
C GLN A 85 -6.52 -6.43 -0.43
N ALA A 86 -7.84 -6.61 -0.43
CA ALA A 86 -8.76 -5.71 0.26
C ALA A 86 -8.50 -5.67 1.79
N VAL A 87 -8.22 -6.82 2.40
CA VAL A 87 -7.85 -6.92 3.83
C VAL A 87 -6.51 -6.23 4.11
N VAL A 88 -5.50 -6.42 3.24
CA VAL A 88 -4.20 -5.74 3.33
C VAL A 88 -4.38 -4.22 3.24
N LEU A 89 -5.07 -3.73 2.21
CA LEU A 89 -5.31 -2.29 2.01
C LEU A 89 -6.08 -1.67 3.18
N ARG A 90 -7.14 -2.32 3.65
CA ARG A 90 -7.93 -1.84 4.81
C ARG A 90 -7.07 -1.75 6.06
N THR A 91 -6.22 -2.75 6.31
CA THR A 91 -5.30 -2.76 7.46
C THR A 91 -4.32 -1.59 7.38
N MET A 92 -3.73 -1.36 6.21
CA MET A 92 -2.82 -0.25 5.94
C MET A 92 -3.50 1.11 6.17
N LEU A 93 -4.70 1.29 5.65
CA LEU A 93 -5.46 2.53 5.81
C LEU A 93 -5.87 2.77 7.26
N TYR A 94 -6.28 1.75 8.01
CA TYR A 94 -6.60 1.90 9.43
C TYR A 94 -5.36 2.21 10.27
N GLN A 95 -4.20 1.64 9.93
CA GLN A 95 -2.93 2.01 10.56
C GLN A 95 -2.60 3.49 10.30
N GLN A 96 -2.80 3.95 9.06
CA GLN A 96 -2.60 5.36 8.68
C GLN A 96 -3.60 6.29 9.40
N ALA A 97 -4.88 5.94 9.46
CA ALA A 97 -5.93 6.72 10.11
C ALA A 97 -5.69 6.94 11.61
N ALA A 98 -4.94 6.05 12.26
CA ALA A 98 -4.54 6.22 13.66
C ALA A 98 -3.51 7.36 13.84
N GLN A 99 -2.86 7.80 12.75
CA GLN A 99 -1.79 8.81 12.76
C GLN A 99 -2.17 10.10 12.03
N ASP A 100 -2.99 10.02 11.00
CA ASP A 100 -3.39 11.15 10.14
C ASP A 100 -4.89 11.06 9.81
N VAL A 101 -5.52 12.23 9.66
CA VAL A 101 -6.95 12.34 9.33
C VAL A 101 -7.17 12.33 7.81
N VAL A 102 -6.14 12.64 7.01
CA VAL A 102 -6.21 12.71 5.56
C VAL A 102 -5.46 11.53 4.95
N PHE A 103 -6.16 10.73 4.17
CA PHE A 103 -5.58 9.62 3.44
C PHE A 103 -4.83 10.13 2.21
N LYS A 104 -3.59 9.69 2.03
CA LYS A 104 -2.68 10.09 0.94
C LYS A 104 -2.48 9.01 -0.12
N GLU A 105 -3.08 7.85 0.07
CA GLU A 105 -2.97 6.76 -0.90
C GLU A 105 -3.73 7.12 -2.18
N ALA A 106 -3.02 7.10 -3.30
CA ALA A 106 -3.62 7.44 -4.58
C ALA A 106 -4.65 6.40 -5.02
N TYR A 107 -5.84 6.83 -5.35
CA TYR A 107 -6.95 5.98 -5.80
C TYR A 107 -7.44 6.41 -7.20
N LEU A 108 -8.23 5.56 -7.84
CA LEU A 108 -8.91 5.87 -9.09
C LEU A 108 -10.39 6.14 -8.82
N THR A 109 -10.91 7.22 -9.37
CA THR A 109 -12.35 7.52 -9.36
C THR A 109 -13.14 6.49 -10.19
N PRO A 110 -14.45 6.36 -10.03
CA PRO A 110 -15.27 5.49 -10.87
C PRO A 110 -15.11 5.76 -12.38
N GLU A 111 -14.94 7.03 -12.76
CA GLU A 111 -14.70 7.43 -14.15
C GLU A 111 -13.34 6.94 -14.66
N GLU A 112 -12.31 7.03 -13.86
CA GLU A 112 -10.97 6.54 -14.19
C GLU A 112 -10.93 5.01 -14.24
N LEU A 113 -11.62 4.33 -13.33
CA LEU A 113 -11.79 2.88 -13.37
C LEU A 113 -12.55 2.45 -14.65
N LYS A 114 -13.57 3.17 -15.03
CA LYS A 114 -14.31 2.93 -16.28
C LYS A 114 -13.41 3.13 -17.51
N LYS A 115 -12.57 4.16 -17.49
CA LYS A 115 -11.58 4.39 -18.56
C LYS A 115 -10.53 3.27 -18.60
N LYS A 116 -10.06 2.81 -17.43
CA LYS A 116 -9.06 1.74 -17.31
C LYS A 116 -9.58 0.39 -17.82
N TRP A 117 -10.82 0.03 -17.50
CA TRP A 117 -11.39 -1.30 -17.81
C TRP A 117 -12.20 -1.35 -19.11
N GLY A 118 -12.57 -0.20 -19.65
CA GLY A 118 -13.52 -0.09 -20.76
C GLY A 118 -14.98 -0.21 -20.29
N ALA A 119 -15.88 0.39 -21.06
CA ALA A 119 -17.31 0.44 -20.70
C ALA A 119 -17.95 -0.96 -20.60
N GLU A 120 -17.48 -1.91 -21.39
CA GLU A 120 -17.98 -3.30 -21.44
C GLU A 120 -17.68 -4.11 -20.19
N ASN A 121 -16.52 -3.87 -19.53
CA ASN A 121 -16.09 -4.61 -18.35
C ASN A 121 -16.42 -3.89 -17.04
N PHE A 122 -16.67 -2.57 -17.10
CA PHE A 122 -16.81 -1.72 -15.93
C PHE A 122 -17.84 -2.24 -14.94
N GLU A 123 -19.08 -2.51 -15.40
CA GLU A 123 -20.16 -2.95 -14.51
C GLU A 123 -19.83 -4.26 -13.79
N ASN A 124 -19.23 -5.22 -14.51
CA ASN A 124 -18.88 -6.53 -13.95
C ASN A 124 -17.74 -6.41 -12.92
N TYR A 125 -16.70 -5.65 -13.25
CA TYR A 125 -15.56 -5.47 -12.35
C TYR A 125 -15.91 -4.61 -11.15
N TYR A 126 -16.69 -3.55 -11.35
CA TYR A 126 -17.14 -2.69 -10.27
C TYR A 126 -18.01 -3.44 -9.27
N LYS A 127 -18.96 -4.26 -9.75
CA LYS A 127 -19.77 -5.14 -8.92
C LYS A 127 -18.89 -6.16 -8.16
N LYS A 128 -17.94 -6.80 -8.85
CA LYS A 128 -17.02 -7.78 -8.26
C LYS A 128 -16.21 -7.16 -7.13
N LEU A 129 -15.64 -5.96 -7.31
CA LEU A 129 -14.87 -5.29 -6.27
C LEU A 129 -15.74 -4.90 -5.08
N ARG A 130 -16.98 -4.43 -5.31
CA ARG A 130 -17.93 -4.16 -4.24
C ARG A 130 -18.22 -5.40 -3.41
N GLU A 131 -18.56 -6.52 -4.05
CA GLU A 131 -18.77 -7.80 -3.37
C GLU A 131 -17.54 -8.26 -2.55
N VAL A 132 -16.33 -8.06 -3.07
CA VAL A 132 -15.06 -8.33 -2.37
C VAL A 132 -14.96 -7.50 -1.08
N LEU A 133 -15.28 -6.20 -1.15
CA LEU A 133 -15.23 -5.32 0.02
C LEU A 133 -16.30 -5.67 1.04
N ASP A 134 -17.53 -5.97 0.61
CA ASP A 134 -18.64 -6.36 1.46
C ASP A 134 -18.34 -7.67 2.22
N GLU A 135 -17.82 -8.68 1.51
CA GLU A 135 -17.47 -9.98 2.09
C GLU A 135 -16.26 -9.94 3.04
N THR A 136 -15.47 -8.87 3.00
CA THR A 136 -14.30 -8.68 3.87
C THR A 136 -14.43 -7.49 4.82
N GLU A 137 -15.61 -6.88 4.94
CA GLU A 137 -15.85 -5.58 5.57
C GLU A 137 -15.21 -5.42 6.95
N THR A 138 -15.27 -6.45 7.79
CA THR A 138 -14.75 -6.42 9.16
C THR A 138 -13.36 -7.00 9.32
N GLN A 139 -12.73 -7.45 8.23
CA GLN A 139 -11.46 -8.15 8.30
C GLN A 139 -10.29 -7.18 8.20
N VAL A 140 -9.38 -7.26 9.16
CA VAL A 140 -8.11 -6.54 9.23
C VAL A 140 -7.05 -7.44 9.86
N LEU A 141 -5.78 -7.09 9.69
CA LEU A 141 -4.65 -7.84 10.22
C LEU A 141 -4.09 -7.13 11.45
N PHE A 142 -3.96 -7.88 12.54
CA PHE A 142 -3.32 -7.43 13.77
C PHE A 142 -2.05 -8.23 14.02
N TYR A 143 -1.06 -7.54 14.57
CA TYR A 143 0.09 -8.16 15.18
C TYR A 143 0.24 -7.60 16.60
N GLN A 144 0.20 -8.49 17.60
CA GLN A 144 0.06 -8.09 18.99
C GLN A 144 -1.19 -7.19 19.17
N ASP A 145 -1.07 -6.02 19.74
CA ASP A 145 -2.19 -5.12 20.05
C ASP A 145 -2.34 -3.96 19.04
N SER A 146 -1.73 -4.08 17.85
CA SER A 146 -1.74 -3.02 16.83
C SER A 146 -2.10 -3.55 15.45
N TYR A 147 -2.59 -2.68 14.56
CA TYR A 147 -2.69 -3.01 13.14
C TYR A 147 -1.32 -3.43 12.61
N ALA A 148 -1.27 -4.56 11.93
CA ALA A 148 -0.04 -5.05 11.35
C ALA A 148 0.46 -4.10 10.25
N TRP A 149 1.77 -3.88 10.18
CA TRP A 149 2.37 -3.26 9.00
C TRP A 149 2.40 -4.28 7.87
N VAL A 150 1.73 -3.97 6.77
CA VAL A 150 1.41 -4.92 5.69
C VAL A 150 1.89 -4.41 4.33
N PRO A 151 3.19 -4.34 4.10
CA PRO A 151 3.72 -3.99 2.78
C PRO A 151 3.32 -5.04 1.76
N TYR A 152 3.06 -4.61 0.53
CA TYR A 152 2.78 -5.50 -0.60
C TYR A 152 3.59 -5.07 -1.82
N HIS A 153 3.75 -5.98 -2.77
CA HIS A 153 4.46 -5.75 -4.03
C HIS A 153 3.72 -6.48 -5.15
N GLN A 154 3.97 -6.08 -6.38
CA GLN A 154 3.33 -6.66 -7.56
C GLN A 154 3.97 -7.99 -7.92
N SER A 155 5.30 -8.04 -7.94
CA SER A 155 6.09 -9.20 -8.31
C SER A 155 7.39 -9.26 -7.51
N SER A 156 8.00 -10.43 -7.42
CA SER A 156 9.26 -10.66 -6.73
C SER A 156 10.28 -11.35 -7.63
N ASN A 157 11.54 -11.34 -7.22
CA ASN A 157 12.61 -12.11 -7.87
C ASN A 157 12.56 -13.61 -7.46
N GLY A 158 11.35 -14.20 -7.42
CA GLY A 158 11.11 -15.57 -6.99
C GLY A 158 11.10 -15.79 -5.48
N LYS A 159 11.44 -14.77 -4.70
CA LYS A 159 11.39 -14.77 -3.23
C LYS A 159 11.09 -13.37 -2.69
N THR A 160 10.23 -13.30 -1.68
CA THR A 160 10.04 -12.06 -0.93
C THR A 160 11.23 -11.85 0.02
N ARG A 161 11.55 -10.61 0.32
CA ARG A 161 12.52 -10.25 1.36
C ARG A 161 11.90 -10.35 2.75
N SER A 162 12.68 -10.69 3.75
CA SER A 162 12.21 -10.61 5.14
C SER A 162 12.16 -9.17 5.64
N GLY A 163 11.26 -8.88 6.58
CA GLY A 163 11.22 -7.57 7.24
C GLY A 163 12.55 -7.21 7.93
N LYS A 164 13.27 -8.23 8.44
CA LYS A 164 14.59 -8.07 9.07
C LYS A 164 15.65 -7.56 8.08
N GLU A 165 15.66 -8.07 6.84
CA GLU A 165 16.61 -7.66 5.80
C GLU A 165 16.30 -6.26 5.23
N VAL A 166 15.01 -5.89 5.15
CA VAL A 166 14.59 -4.61 4.56
C VAL A 166 14.67 -3.46 5.56
N ILE A 167 14.22 -3.68 6.80
CA ILE A 167 14.03 -2.62 7.81
C ILE A 167 15.12 -2.69 8.88
N GLY A 168 15.69 -3.88 9.08
CA GLY A 168 16.57 -4.19 10.20
C GLY A 168 15.81 -4.52 11.48
N GLY A 169 16.46 -5.32 12.35
CA GLY A 169 15.88 -5.73 13.62
C GLY A 169 14.75 -6.76 13.49
N ASP A 170 14.13 -7.07 14.62
CA ASP A 170 13.08 -8.09 14.72
C ASP A 170 11.69 -7.49 14.99
N THR A 171 11.45 -6.25 14.52
CA THR A 171 10.18 -5.54 14.74
C THR A 171 8.99 -6.20 14.05
N TYR A 172 9.22 -6.81 12.89
CA TYR A 172 8.18 -7.43 12.07
C TYR A 172 8.51 -8.90 11.74
N PRO A 173 8.58 -9.80 12.75
CA PRO A 173 9.00 -11.18 12.54
C PRO A 173 8.03 -12.00 11.67
N TYR A 174 6.79 -11.54 11.51
CA TYR A 174 5.79 -12.15 10.64
C TYR A 174 6.06 -11.90 9.14
N LEU A 175 6.88 -10.90 8.80
CA LEU A 175 7.33 -10.64 7.42
C LEU A 175 8.54 -11.53 7.11
N ALA A 176 8.30 -12.83 7.02
CA ALA A 176 9.31 -13.81 6.68
C ALA A 176 9.45 -13.95 5.16
N THR A 177 10.64 -14.34 4.71
CA THR A 177 10.88 -14.71 3.30
C THR A 177 9.92 -15.81 2.85
N ARG A 178 9.33 -15.65 1.68
CA ARG A 178 8.45 -16.61 1.01
C ARG A 178 8.93 -16.86 -0.41
N GLU A 179 8.81 -18.09 -0.87
CA GLU A 179 9.05 -18.45 -2.26
C GLU A 179 7.83 -18.08 -3.11
N CYS A 180 8.07 -17.42 -4.23
CA CYS A 180 7.08 -16.95 -5.21
C CYS A 180 7.57 -17.37 -6.60
N LEU A 181 7.68 -18.69 -6.85
CA LEU A 181 8.31 -19.23 -8.06
C LEU A 181 7.57 -18.89 -9.35
N GLU A 182 6.29 -18.58 -9.27
CA GLU A 182 5.51 -18.16 -10.43
C GLU A 182 5.90 -16.77 -10.92
N ASP A 183 6.37 -15.89 -10.03
CA ASP A 183 6.82 -14.54 -10.39
C ASP A 183 7.99 -14.58 -11.38
N VAL A 184 8.90 -15.55 -11.23
CA VAL A 184 10.06 -15.72 -12.13
C VAL A 184 9.64 -16.10 -13.56
N LYS A 185 8.44 -16.64 -13.73
CA LYS A 185 7.91 -17.05 -15.03
C LYS A 185 7.15 -15.94 -15.77
N ALA A 186 6.92 -14.82 -15.09
CA ALA A 186 6.22 -13.68 -15.66
C ALA A 186 7.17 -12.89 -16.59
N GLU A 187 7.16 -13.22 -17.88
CA GLU A 187 8.03 -12.59 -18.88
C GLU A 187 7.87 -11.06 -18.96
N ASP A 188 6.67 -10.55 -18.65
CA ASP A 188 6.33 -9.12 -18.66
C ASP A 188 6.96 -8.36 -17.48
N GLU A 189 7.52 -9.05 -16.49
CA GLU A 189 8.14 -8.44 -15.28
C GLU A 189 9.65 -8.21 -15.45
N MET A 190 10.25 -8.68 -16.53
CA MET A 190 11.65 -8.41 -16.83
C MET A 190 11.80 -7.04 -17.49
N HIS A 191 12.50 -6.13 -16.83
CA HIS A 191 12.75 -4.79 -17.35
C HIS A 191 14.21 -4.57 -17.65
N VAL A 192 14.49 -3.96 -18.80
CA VAL A 192 15.84 -3.59 -19.24
C VAL A 192 15.94 -2.08 -19.35
N TYR A 193 16.92 -1.51 -18.65
CA TYR A 193 17.20 -0.08 -18.62
C TYR A 193 18.58 0.18 -19.18
N GLN A 194 18.75 1.32 -19.84
CA GLN A 194 20.05 1.80 -20.33
C GLN A 194 20.25 3.23 -19.82
N PHE A 195 21.38 3.46 -19.15
CA PHE A 195 21.77 4.77 -18.66
C PHE A 195 23.22 5.06 -19.00
N SER A 196 23.51 6.25 -19.48
CA SER A 196 24.87 6.75 -19.54
C SER A 196 25.45 6.95 -18.14
N TYR A 197 26.77 6.91 -18.00
CA TYR A 197 27.42 7.18 -16.73
C TYR A 197 27.09 8.57 -16.16
N ASP A 198 26.92 9.57 -17.03
CA ASP A 198 26.55 10.93 -16.63
C ASP A 198 25.10 11.01 -16.09
N GLU A 199 24.17 10.26 -16.69
CA GLU A 199 22.79 10.17 -16.17
C GLU A 199 22.75 9.51 -14.81
N ILE A 200 23.47 8.38 -14.61
CA ILE A 200 23.57 7.71 -13.32
C ILE A 200 24.12 8.66 -12.29
N LYS A 201 25.22 9.34 -12.60
CA LYS A 201 25.86 10.31 -11.74
C LYS A 201 24.91 11.44 -11.34
N LYS A 202 24.16 11.99 -12.28
CA LYS A 202 23.17 13.05 -12.04
C LYS A 202 22.06 12.57 -11.12
N LYS A 203 21.51 11.37 -11.37
CA LYS A 203 20.42 10.79 -10.61
C LYS A 203 20.84 10.37 -9.19
N CYS A 204 22.06 9.88 -9.03
CA CYS A 204 22.63 9.45 -7.75
C CYS A 204 23.34 10.57 -6.99
N ARG A 205 23.29 11.80 -7.48
CA ARG A 205 24.07 12.95 -6.96
C ARG A 205 23.92 13.17 -5.47
N SER A 206 22.71 13.06 -4.94
CA SER A 206 22.42 13.36 -3.53
C SER A 206 23.23 12.52 -2.55
N PHE A 207 23.33 11.23 -2.78
CA PHE A 207 24.10 10.35 -1.90
C PHE A 207 25.59 10.26 -2.25
N LEU A 208 25.97 10.49 -3.53
CA LEU A 208 27.38 10.60 -3.91
C LEU A 208 28.03 11.84 -3.28
N GLU A 209 27.39 13.02 -3.35
CA GLU A 209 27.90 14.24 -2.71
C GLU A 209 27.92 14.15 -1.18
N ALA A 210 26.93 13.49 -0.60
CA ALA A 210 26.89 13.28 0.84
C ALA A 210 28.05 12.41 1.36
N ALA A 211 28.47 11.42 0.57
CA ALA A 211 29.52 10.49 0.96
C ALA A 211 30.94 10.98 0.60
N GLU A 212 31.13 11.60 -0.57
CA GLU A 212 32.45 11.87 -1.14
C GLU A 212 32.82 13.36 -1.20
N GLY A 213 31.82 14.24 -1.06
CA GLY A 213 31.96 15.68 -1.31
C GLY A 213 31.95 16.05 -2.80
N GLU A 214 31.76 17.34 -3.07
CA GLU A 214 31.54 17.84 -4.45
C GLU A 214 32.67 17.55 -5.43
N ALA A 215 33.92 17.54 -4.99
CA ALA A 215 35.08 17.39 -5.88
C ALA A 215 35.19 15.96 -6.42
N GLU A 216 34.98 14.97 -5.58
CA GLU A 216 35.03 13.56 -5.94
C GLU A 216 33.80 13.14 -6.74
N ALA A 217 32.62 13.64 -6.36
CA ALA A 217 31.39 13.46 -7.09
C ALA A 217 31.43 14.01 -8.55
N LYS A 218 32.41 14.84 -8.90
CA LYS A 218 32.60 15.39 -10.25
C LYS A 218 33.46 14.50 -11.17
N LYS A 219 34.13 13.48 -10.67
CA LYS A 219 34.95 12.58 -11.51
C LYS A 219 34.09 11.82 -12.52
N ALA A 220 34.60 11.60 -13.73
CA ALA A 220 33.94 10.78 -14.73
C ALA A 220 33.90 9.32 -14.26
N LEU A 221 32.73 8.72 -14.29
CA LEU A 221 32.51 7.31 -13.97
C LEU A 221 32.82 6.43 -15.18
N LYS A 222 33.21 5.18 -14.93
CA LYS A 222 33.44 4.12 -15.89
C LYS A 222 32.92 2.80 -15.35
N PHE A 223 32.86 1.75 -16.16
CA PHE A 223 32.23 0.48 -15.75
C PHE A 223 32.82 -0.11 -14.47
N GLU A 224 34.14 -0.04 -14.28
CA GLU A 224 34.84 -0.60 -13.11
C GLU A 224 34.50 0.13 -11.81
N ASP A 225 33.88 1.30 -11.87
CA ASP A 225 33.38 2.03 -10.71
C ASP A 225 32.09 1.44 -10.15
N PHE A 226 31.44 0.52 -10.86
CA PHE A 226 30.17 -0.10 -10.48
C PHE A 226 30.38 -1.56 -10.10
N GLU A 227 29.92 -1.93 -8.88
CA GLU A 227 30.07 -3.30 -8.40
C GLU A 227 28.94 -3.70 -7.46
N ILE A 228 28.29 -4.83 -7.76
CA ILE A 228 27.39 -5.48 -6.80
C ILE A 228 28.26 -6.21 -5.78
N GLN A 229 28.41 -5.65 -4.57
CA GLN A 229 29.25 -6.21 -3.53
C GLN A 229 28.56 -7.30 -2.72
N GLU A 230 27.25 -7.14 -2.47
CA GLU A 230 26.50 -8.05 -1.63
C GLU A 230 25.04 -8.14 -2.08
N LYS A 231 24.48 -9.34 -2.00
CA LYS A 231 23.04 -9.60 -2.16
C LYS A 231 22.49 -10.23 -0.88
N ASP A 232 21.21 -9.94 -0.58
CA ASP A 232 20.52 -10.56 0.53
C ASP A 232 20.09 -12.02 0.21
N SER A 233 19.45 -12.68 1.15
CA SER A 233 19.05 -14.08 1.06
C SER A 233 18.02 -14.35 -0.06
N ALA A 234 17.31 -13.31 -0.49
CA ALA A 234 16.32 -13.36 -1.58
C ALA A 234 16.90 -12.91 -2.94
N GLY A 235 18.19 -12.55 -3.00
CA GLY A 235 18.87 -12.19 -4.23
C GLY A 235 18.80 -10.71 -4.61
N TYR A 236 18.24 -9.87 -3.74
CA TYR A 236 18.23 -8.41 -3.95
C TYR A 236 19.59 -7.81 -3.54
N VAL A 237 20.01 -6.77 -4.23
CA VAL A 237 21.27 -6.09 -3.97
C VAL A 237 21.19 -5.36 -2.63
N SER A 238 22.01 -5.77 -1.66
CA SER A 238 22.09 -5.14 -0.34
C SER A 238 23.21 -4.10 -0.26
N LYS A 239 24.31 -4.30 -1.03
CA LYS A 239 25.38 -3.32 -1.17
C LYS A 239 25.81 -3.17 -2.62
N PHE A 240 25.81 -1.93 -3.08
CA PHE A 240 26.21 -1.54 -4.42
C PHE A 240 27.25 -0.41 -4.35
N ARG A 241 28.39 -0.59 -5.01
CA ARG A 241 29.45 0.41 -5.08
C ARG A 241 29.35 1.25 -6.35
N ILE A 242 29.48 2.56 -6.20
CA ILE A 242 29.61 3.53 -7.27
C ILE A 242 30.83 4.41 -6.94
N GLY A 243 31.91 4.25 -7.68
CA GLY A 243 33.19 4.91 -7.35
C GLY A 243 33.70 4.48 -5.98
N ASN A 244 33.81 5.42 -5.07
CA ASN A 244 34.19 5.18 -3.67
C ASN A 244 32.99 5.08 -2.72
N THR A 245 31.77 5.37 -3.22
CA THR A 245 30.55 5.35 -2.42
C THR A 245 29.91 3.96 -2.44
N VAL A 246 29.46 3.49 -1.29
CA VAL A 246 28.63 2.29 -1.16
C VAL A 246 27.22 2.71 -0.74
N CYS A 247 26.22 2.30 -1.51
CA CYS A 247 24.80 2.50 -1.23
C CYS A 247 24.06 1.16 -1.18
N SER A 248 22.84 1.16 -0.71
CA SER A 248 21.95 0.00 -0.87
C SER A 248 21.43 -0.13 -2.29
N GLY A 249 21.06 -1.34 -2.70
CA GLY A 249 20.38 -1.55 -3.97
C GLY A 249 19.03 -0.84 -4.05
N ASP A 250 18.36 -0.64 -2.89
CA ASP A 250 17.11 0.10 -2.83
C ASP A 250 17.31 1.60 -3.09
N GLU A 251 18.35 2.23 -2.52
CA GLU A 251 18.70 3.63 -2.83
C GLU A 251 19.04 3.81 -4.31
N PHE A 252 19.78 2.88 -4.89
CA PHE A 252 20.10 2.91 -6.31
C PHE A 252 18.87 2.72 -7.19
N ARG A 253 18.00 1.76 -6.85
CA ARG A 253 16.69 1.54 -7.51
C ARG A 253 15.87 2.82 -7.51
N ASP A 254 15.73 3.46 -6.37
CA ASP A 254 14.88 4.65 -6.21
C ASP A 254 15.45 5.83 -7.00
N ALA A 255 16.76 6.04 -6.96
CA ALA A 255 17.42 7.10 -7.73
C ALA A 255 17.23 6.94 -9.24
N LEU A 256 17.27 5.72 -9.76
CA LEU A 256 17.13 5.43 -11.19
C LEU A 256 15.68 5.11 -11.58
N SER A 257 14.75 5.00 -10.62
CA SER A 257 13.37 4.55 -10.82
C SER A 257 13.29 3.17 -11.48
N LEU A 258 14.11 2.22 -11.00
CA LEU A 258 14.07 0.84 -11.45
C LEU A 258 12.88 0.10 -10.82
N ALA A 259 12.39 -0.93 -11.50
CA ALA A 259 11.29 -1.76 -10.99
C ALA A 259 11.69 -2.56 -9.74
N SER A 260 12.96 -2.99 -9.64
CA SER A 260 13.44 -3.84 -8.54
C SER A 260 14.88 -3.52 -8.15
N SER A 261 15.23 -3.77 -6.88
CA SER A 261 16.61 -3.84 -6.41
C SER A 261 17.25 -5.23 -6.60
N ALA A 262 16.53 -6.19 -7.18
CA ALA A 262 17.09 -7.43 -7.69
C ALA A 262 17.56 -7.21 -9.14
N PHE A 263 18.75 -6.65 -9.30
CA PHE A 263 19.27 -6.31 -10.63
C PHE A 263 20.63 -6.93 -10.93
N SER A 264 20.95 -6.96 -12.23
CA SER A 264 22.27 -7.20 -12.78
C SER A 264 22.71 -6.00 -13.62
N ILE A 265 24.02 -5.83 -13.77
CA ILE A 265 24.62 -4.76 -14.57
C ILE A 265 25.53 -5.33 -15.64
N GLN A 266 25.55 -4.71 -16.81
CA GLN A 266 26.45 -4.99 -17.91
C GLN A 266 26.95 -3.68 -18.51
N GLU A 267 28.16 -3.67 -19.03
CA GLU A 267 28.66 -2.52 -19.79
C GLU A 267 28.00 -2.46 -21.15
N GLU A 268 27.51 -1.30 -21.53
CA GLU A 268 26.97 -1.09 -22.89
C GLU A 268 27.18 0.37 -23.33
N SER A 269 27.90 0.53 -24.45
CA SER A 269 28.03 1.79 -25.21
C SER A 269 28.29 3.05 -24.36
N GLY A 270 29.21 2.98 -23.40
CA GLY A 270 29.56 4.12 -22.51
C GLY A 270 28.57 4.38 -21.38
N GLY A 271 27.90 3.35 -20.94
CA GLY A 271 26.95 3.36 -19.81
C GLY A 271 26.71 1.99 -19.26
N LEU A 272 25.65 1.86 -18.46
CA LEU A 272 25.16 0.61 -17.90
C LEU A 272 23.86 0.17 -18.57
N LYS A 273 23.83 -1.11 -18.93
CA LYS A 273 22.60 -1.87 -19.10
C LYS A 273 22.26 -2.54 -17.78
N ILE A 274 21.08 -2.26 -17.26
CA ILE A 274 20.57 -2.79 -16.01
C ILE A 274 19.35 -3.65 -16.32
N THR A 275 19.35 -4.89 -15.84
CA THR A 275 18.22 -5.81 -15.97
C THR A 275 17.68 -6.11 -14.58
N THR A 276 16.38 -5.91 -14.37
CA THR A 276 15.65 -6.20 -13.12
C THR A 276 14.67 -7.31 -13.35
#